data_6b03576b269e00d056fb1ae13b4d5020
#
_entry.id   6b03576b269e00d056fb1ae13b4d5020
#
_cell.length_a   1.000
_cell.length_b   1.000
_cell.length_c   1.000
_cell.angle_alpha   90.00
_cell.angle_beta   90.00
_cell.angle_gamma   90.00
#
_symmetry.space_group_name_H-M   'P 1'
#
loop_
_entity.id
_entity.type
_entity.pdbx_description
1 polymer ?
#
loop_
_entity_poly.entity_id
_entity_poly.type
_entity_poly.pdbx_seq_one_letter_code
_entity_poly.pdbx_strand_id
1 'polypeptide(L)'
;MTDKILGLDIGEDALKAVLAARIMKGVHRVVGASIVPIGETGGLPGALQKLFENPEYRGCTCVTALPARNISFRNLALPFRNEKKIRQTIAFALEPLIHCGIDDVLIDYVTVGTAETSEIFAAAAPKSAVRERLAMLEKQVRVTAPLDIDGITAASRLFGKGTEGGCELLLDIGATRTVAAFVHRGSLIQVRDFDFGGRQTTEALAESWGVGFAEAERRKRREQTGPAAADLPPCASLLAELKRTVDFLSWRGHIERGISRIQTTGGGSLYQPLREELSRAFSAPVFPADLAESSDIVMDPAVRAQWQPAILNQALALATRGHKRGMGLRFSEQDEKFKDAYVRFGGKLRWAAAGLLLFALLGLTDAYLDYRSADVRNTRLKNEITALFKRYNPEAKRIVDPLSQMKAGMMEARKVSQGMDETRPRVRVLDVLRDISALAPTGTELLLSSFTLENNIVTIRGQAGNFDAVDAIKRELAKSKLFGSVTIGATTLLKQGEQVEFDMQLSLKR
;
A
#
# COMPACT_ATOMS: atom_id res chain seq x y z
N MET A 1 -12.17 -18.33 -8.70
CA MET A 1 -11.12 -19.23 -9.18
C MET A 1 -9.93 -19.06 -8.26
N THR A 2 -9.46 -20.15 -7.62
CA THR A 2 -8.24 -20.12 -6.80
C THR A 2 -7.06 -19.82 -7.72
N ASP A 3 -6.29 -18.80 -7.37
CA ASP A 3 -5.12 -18.36 -8.14
C ASP A 3 -4.03 -19.43 -8.02
N LYS A 4 -3.89 -20.26 -9.07
CA LYS A 4 -2.87 -21.31 -9.13
C LYS A 4 -1.57 -20.72 -9.66
N ILE A 5 -0.47 -21.00 -8.97
CA ILE A 5 0.89 -20.56 -9.33
C ILE A 5 1.72 -21.79 -9.64
N LEU A 6 2.34 -21.78 -10.81
CA LEU A 6 3.32 -22.79 -11.25
C LEU A 6 4.72 -22.28 -10.90
N GLY A 7 5.39 -22.91 -9.95
CA GLY A 7 6.83 -22.72 -9.73
C GLY A 7 7.61 -23.64 -10.66
N LEU A 8 8.42 -23.06 -11.54
CA LEU A 8 9.20 -23.77 -12.54
C LEU A 8 10.69 -23.56 -12.32
N ASP A 9 11.35 -24.62 -11.88
CA ASP A 9 12.81 -24.73 -11.81
C ASP A 9 13.34 -25.39 -13.10
N ILE A 10 14.15 -24.65 -13.85
CA ILE A 10 14.78 -25.10 -15.09
C ILE A 10 16.23 -25.47 -14.80
N GLY A 11 16.43 -26.72 -14.38
CA GLY A 11 17.77 -27.28 -14.17
C GLY A 11 18.45 -27.71 -15.47
N GLU A 12 19.64 -28.25 -15.36
CA GLU A 12 20.41 -28.73 -16.53
C GLU A 12 20.00 -30.14 -16.97
N ASP A 13 19.66 -31.01 -16.02
CA ASP A 13 19.27 -32.40 -16.33
C ASP A 13 17.74 -32.60 -16.36
N ALA A 14 16.96 -31.75 -15.66
CA ALA A 14 15.52 -31.89 -15.60
C ALA A 14 14.81 -30.55 -15.39
N LEU A 15 13.60 -30.46 -15.93
CA LEU A 15 12.60 -29.48 -15.52
C LEU A 15 11.87 -30.00 -14.29
N LYS A 16 11.65 -29.13 -13.32
CA LYS A 16 10.92 -29.43 -12.09
C LYS A 16 9.81 -28.41 -11.93
N ALA A 17 8.61 -28.87 -11.79
CA ALA A 17 7.42 -28.03 -11.71
C ALA A 17 6.60 -28.38 -10.47
N VAL A 18 6.14 -27.38 -9.76
CA VAL A 18 5.22 -27.51 -8.62
C VAL A 18 4.06 -26.55 -8.85
N LEU A 19 2.83 -27.08 -8.82
CA LEU A 19 1.61 -26.29 -8.90
C LEU A 19 1.04 -26.10 -7.51
N ALA A 20 0.95 -24.86 -7.06
CA ALA A 20 0.38 -24.48 -5.78
C ALA A 20 -0.84 -23.58 -5.92
N ALA A 21 -1.87 -23.83 -5.14
CA ALA A 21 -3.05 -23.01 -5.01
C ALA A 21 -3.04 -22.27 -3.65
N ARG A 22 -3.32 -20.98 -3.64
CA ARG A 22 -3.44 -20.22 -2.41
C ARG A 22 -4.81 -20.47 -1.78
N ILE A 23 -4.85 -21.06 -0.58
CA ILE A 23 -6.12 -21.38 0.12
C ILE A 23 -6.48 -20.32 1.17
N MET A 24 -5.48 -19.77 1.85
CA MET A 24 -5.65 -18.70 2.85
C MET A 24 -4.46 -17.74 2.78
N LYS A 25 -4.53 -16.63 3.50
CA LYS A 25 -3.41 -15.68 3.56
C LYS A 25 -2.17 -16.39 4.15
N GLY A 26 -1.18 -16.63 3.29
CA GLY A 26 0.09 -17.26 3.67
C GLY A 26 0.06 -18.79 3.66
N VAL A 27 -1.05 -19.46 3.34
CA VAL A 27 -1.12 -20.94 3.27
C VAL A 27 -1.36 -21.38 1.83
N HIS A 28 -0.55 -22.34 1.37
CA HIS A 28 -0.57 -22.84 0.01
C HIS A 28 -0.86 -24.35 0.02
N ARG A 29 -1.71 -24.79 -0.93
CA ARG A 29 -1.94 -26.21 -1.20
C ARG A 29 -1.19 -26.60 -2.45
N VAL A 30 -0.30 -27.56 -2.37
CA VAL A 30 0.39 -28.18 -3.51
C VAL A 30 -0.53 -29.22 -4.13
N VAL A 31 -0.95 -28.99 -5.35
CA VAL A 31 -1.92 -29.79 -6.09
C VAL A 31 -1.30 -30.59 -7.24
N GLY A 32 -0.05 -30.31 -7.61
CA GLY A 32 0.68 -31.01 -8.65
C GLY A 32 2.18 -30.84 -8.51
N ALA A 33 2.92 -31.87 -8.90
CA ALA A 33 4.38 -31.84 -9.02
C ALA A 33 4.81 -32.70 -10.22
N SER A 34 5.83 -32.27 -10.95
CA SER A 34 6.37 -33.00 -12.10
C SER A 34 7.87 -32.81 -12.21
N ILE A 35 8.55 -33.87 -12.61
CA ILE A 35 9.98 -33.87 -12.96
C ILE A 35 10.09 -34.42 -14.37
N VAL A 36 10.62 -33.63 -15.29
CA VAL A 36 10.77 -34.01 -16.71
C VAL A 36 12.25 -34.01 -17.08
N PRO A 37 12.87 -35.19 -17.32
CA PRO A 37 14.26 -35.27 -17.74
C PRO A 37 14.47 -34.59 -19.09
N ILE A 38 15.48 -33.73 -19.22
CA ILE A 38 15.78 -32.98 -20.45
C ILE A 38 16.44 -33.90 -21.50
N GLY A 39 17.35 -34.77 -21.08
CA GLY A 39 18.09 -35.65 -22.00
C GLY A 39 17.21 -36.66 -22.73
N GLU A 40 16.10 -37.08 -22.14
CA GLU A 40 15.17 -38.08 -22.70
C GLU A 40 14.12 -37.46 -23.63
N THR A 41 14.04 -36.14 -23.71
CA THR A 41 12.97 -35.40 -24.40
C THR A 41 13.44 -34.60 -25.61
N GLY A 42 14.68 -34.85 -26.08
CA GLY A 42 15.24 -34.07 -27.18
C GLY A 42 15.68 -32.65 -26.79
N GLY A 43 16.09 -32.49 -25.55
CA GLY A 43 16.59 -31.22 -25.01
C GLY A 43 15.48 -30.40 -24.32
N LEU A 44 15.88 -29.17 -23.94
CA LEU A 44 15.00 -28.26 -23.18
C LEU A 44 13.67 -27.92 -23.86
N PRO A 45 13.62 -27.69 -25.20
CA PRO A 45 12.34 -27.43 -25.89
C PRO A 45 11.38 -28.61 -25.79
N GLY A 46 11.87 -29.84 -25.98
CA GLY A 46 11.05 -31.05 -25.87
C GLY A 46 10.58 -31.31 -24.45
N ALA A 47 11.43 -31.05 -23.45
CA ALA A 47 11.06 -31.16 -22.05
C ALA A 47 9.97 -30.12 -21.66
N LEU A 48 10.04 -28.92 -22.15
CA LEU A 48 8.99 -27.90 -21.99
C LEU A 48 7.69 -28.34 -22.66
N GLN A 49 7.76 -28.84 -23.90
CA GLN A 49 6.58 -29.35 -24.59
C GLN A 49 5.91 -30.46 -23.77
N LYS A 50 6.66 -31.47 -23.32
CA LYS A 50 6.17 -32.56 -22.48
C LYS A 50 5.57 -32.10 -21.16
N LEU A 51 6.20 -31.13 -20.49
CA LEU A 51 5.71 -30.56 -19.23
C LEU A 51 4.33 -29.90 -19.43
N PHE A 52 4.19 -29.13 -20.52
CA PHE A 52 2.95 -28.41 -20.83
C PHE A 52 1.92 -29.23 -21.60
N GLU A 53 2.13 -30.53 -21.83
CA GLU A 53 1.06 -31.48 -22.18
C GLU A 53 0.01 -31.59 -21.08
N ASN A 54 0.44 -31.42 -19.81
CA ASN A 54 -0.50 -31.35 -18.71
C ASN A 54 -1.33 -30.04 -18.76
N PRO A 55 -2.67 -30.16 -18.99
CA PRO A 55 -3.54 -28.99 -19.12
C PRO A 55 -3.61 -28.13 -17.87
N GLU A 56 -3.34 -28.68 -16.68
CA GLU A 56 -3.35 -27.92 -15.43
C GLU A 56 -2.21 -26.91 -15.33
N TYR A 57 -1.11 -27.12 -16.05
CA TYR A 57 0.03 -26.21 -16.08
C TYR A 57 -0.13 -25.09 -17.12
N ARG A 58 -0.98 -25.28 -18.13
CA ARG A 58 -1.26 -24.27 -19.15
C ARG A 58 -2.12 -23.15 -18.59
N GLY A 59 -1.80 -21.93 -18.95
CA GLY A 59 -2.57 -20.75 -18.54
C GLY A 59 -2.42 -20.35 -17.07
N CYS A 60 -1.62 -21.08 -16.28
CA CYS A 60 -1.26 -20.69 -14.94
C CYS A 60 -0.28 -19.51 -14.95
N THR A 61 -0.29 -18.77 -13.83
CA THR A 61 0.80 -17.84 -13.55
C THR A 61 2.06 -18.62 -13.22
N CYS A 62 3.12 -18.46 -14.04
CA CYS A 62 4.39 -19.15 -13.85
C CYS A 62 5.41 -18.23 -13.17
N VAL A 63 6.08 -18.77 -12.16
CA VAL A 63 7.20 -18.14 -11.45
C VAL A 63 8.45 -18.99 -11.70
N THR A 64 9.51 -18.37 -12.19
CA THR A 64 10.80 -19.02 -12.45
C THR A 64 11.98 -18.21 -11.98
N ALA A 65 13.17 -18.75 -12.05
CA ALA A 65 14.39 -18.14 -11.60
C ALA A 65 15.47 -18.06 -12.71
N LEU A 66 16.42 -17.16 -12.52
CA LEU A 66 17.66 -17.10 -13.30
C LEU A 66 18.72 -17.98 -12.65
N PRO A 67 19.57 -18.64 -13.43
CA PRO A 67 20.75 -19.30 -12.89
C PRO A 67 21.70 -18.33 -12.19
N ALA A 68 22.16 -18.68 -10.99
CA ALA A 68 23.05 -17.83 -10.21
C ALA A 68 24.37 -17.49 -10.95
N ARG A 69 24.86 -18.38 -11.82
CA ARG A 69 26.05 -18.18 -12.65
C ARG A 69 25.96 -16.98 -13.59
N ASN A 70 24.76 -16.58 -13.96
CA ASN A 70 24.53 -15.43 -14.86
C ASN A 70 24.49 -14.10 -14.12
N ILE A 71 24.70 -14.10 -12.82
CA ILE A 71 24.48 -12.94 -11.95
C ILE A 71 25.78 -12.53 -11.26
N SER A 72 26.10 -11.26 -11.32
CA SER A 72 27.23 -10.69 -10.57
C SER A 72 26.76 -10.28 -9.18
N PHE A 73 27.30 -10.94 -8.14
CA PHE A 73 27.03 -10.60 -6.74
C PHE A 73 28.15 -9.75 -6.16
N ARG A 74 27.81 -8.68 -5.46
CA ARG A 74 28.79 -7.77 -4.84
C ARG A 74 28.31 -7.28 -3.47
N ASN A 75 29.25 -7.21 -2.54
CA ASN A 75 29.03 -6.55 -1.26
C ASN A 75 29.56 -5.12 -1.35
N LEU A 76 28.71 -4.16 -1.00
CA LEU A 76 28.98 -2.73 -1.05
C LEU A 76 28.73 -2.11 0.31
N ALA A 77 29.56 -1.13 0.69
CA ALA A 77 29.30 -0.26 1.83
C ALA A 77 28.94 1.15 1.33
N LEU A 78 27.76 1.65 1.69
CA LEU A 78 27.35 3.01 1.35
C LEU A 78 27.21 3.85 2.63
N PRO A 79 27.64 5.15 2.61
CA PRO A 79 27.66 6.01 3.79
C PRO A 79 26.27 6.58 4.14
N PHE A 80 25.20 5.96 3.68
CA PHE A 80 23.84 6.41 3.94
C PHE A 80 22.86 5.23 3.94
N ARG A 81 21.76 5.38 4.73
CA ARG A 81 20.71 4.35 4.88
C ARG A 81 19.42 4.63 4.09
N ASN A 82 19.31 5.83 3.56
CA ASN A 82 18.09 6.22 2.85
C ASN A 82 17.94 5.38 1.58
N GLU A 83 16.88 4.58 1.52
CA GLU A 83 16.61 3.66 0.40
C GLU A 83 16.55 4.39 -0.96
N LYS A 84 16.02 5.61 -0.99
CA LYS A 84 15.98 6.42 -2.21
C LYS A 84 17.39 6.81 -2.66
N LYS A 85 18.28 7.18 -1.73
CA LYS A 85 19.69 7.50 -2.04
C LYS A 85 20.44 6.25 -2.49
N ILE A 86 20.23 5.10 -1.81
CA ILE A 86 20.82 3.82 -2.21
C ILE A 86 20.45 3.49 -3.64
N ARG A 87 19.17 3.53 -4.00
CA ARG A 87 18.68 3.26 -5.36
C ARG A 87 19.25 4.20 -6.42
N GLN A 88 19.51 5.45 -6.08
CA GLN A 88 20.11 6.42 -7.01
C GLN A 88 21.60 6.22 -7.21
N THR A 89 22.31 5.62 -6.24
CA THR A 89 23.78 5.56 -6.21
C THR A 89 24.32 4.16 -6.52
N ILE A 90 23.51 3.12 -6.28
CA ILE A 90 23.96 1.72 -6.36
C ILE A 90 24.52 1.36 -7.74
N ALA A 91 23.96 1.89 -8.82
CA ALA A 91 24.44 1.67 -10.18
C ALA A 91 25.88 2.18 -10.33
N PHE A 92 26.17 3.40 -9.90
CA PHE A 92 27.52 3.99 -9.94
C PHE A 92 28.52 3.23 -9.06
N ALA A 93 28.07 2.73 -7.90
CA ALA A 93 28.92 1.94 -7.02
C ALA A 93 29.22 0.54 -7.57
N LEU A 94 28.32 -0.02 -8.38
CA LEU A 94 28.48 -1.35 -9.00
C LEU A 94 29.28 -1.30 -10.31
N GLU A 95 29.17 -0.23 -11.08
CA GLU A 95 29.76 -0.10 -12.41
C GLU A 95 31.23 -0.56 -12.48
N PRO A 96 32.16 -0.12 -11.58
CA PRO A 96 33.56 -0.54 -11.60
C PRO A 96 33.77 -2.00 -11.16
N LEU A 97 32.74 -2.68 -10.64
CA LEU A 97 32.83 -4.02 -10.05
C LEU A 97 32.22 -5.12 -10.92
N ILE A 98 31.55 -4.76 -11.99
CA ILE A 98 30.92 -5.70 -12.93
C ILE A 98 31.64 -5.67 -14.27
N HIS A 99 31.57 -6.78 -15.02
CA HIS A 99 32.25 -6.92 -16.30
C HIS A 99 31.44 -6.51 -17.53
N CYS A 100 30.21 -6.03 -17.34
CA CYS A 100 29.30 -5.60 -18.40
C CYS A 100 28.85 -4.16 -18.15
N GLY A 101 28.36 -3.50 -19.20
CA GLY A 101 27.86 -2.13 -19.08
C GLY A 101 26.71 -2.04 -18.07
N ILE A 102 26.70 -0.97 -17.31
CA ILE A 102 25.67 -0.75 -16.27
C ILE A 102 24.28 -0.63 -16.87
N ASP A 103 24.19 -0.15 -18.11
CA ASP A 103 22.93 -0.03 -18.85
C ASP A 103 22.39 -1.37 -19.36
N ASP A 104 23.24 -2.41 -19.40
CA ASP A 104 22.88 -3.75 -19.89
C ASP A 104 22.46 -4.70 -18.78
N VAL A 105 22.42 -4.24 -17.54
CA VAL A 105 22.07 -5.08 -16.38
C VAL A 105 20.82 -4.56 -15.66
N LEU A 106 20.11 -5.49 -15.03
CA LEU A 106 19.11 -5.21 -14.00
C LEU A 106 19.77 -5.36 -12.64
N ILE A 107 19.56 -4.40 -11.77
CA ILE A 107 20.15 -4.38 -10.42
C ILE A 107 19.06 -4.53 -9.38
N ASP A 108 19.29 -5.45 -8.44
CA ASP A 108 18.52 -5.53 -7.21
C ASP A 108 19.47 -5.71 -6.02
N TYR A 109 19.01 -5.41 -4.80
CA TYR A 109 19.83 -5.46 -3.61
C TYR A 109 19.03 -5.72 -2.34
N VAL A 110 19.71 -6.25 -1.33
CA VAL A 110 19.21 -6.33 0.05
C VAL A 110 20.19 -5.60 0.97
N THR A 111 19.66 -4.93 1.98
CA THR A 111 20.47 -4.29 3.02
C THR A 111 20.82 -5.32 4.08
N VAL A 112 22.10 -5.36 4.47
CA VAL A 112 22.64 -6.29 5.47
C VAL A 112 23.05 -5.49 6.71
N GLY A 113 22.70 -5.97 7.90
CA GLY A 113 23.18 -5.39 9.17
C GLY A 113 22.40 -4.18 9.69
N THR A 114 22.81 -3.73 10.89
CA THR A 114 22.18 -2.65 11.68
C THR A 114 23.12 -1.48 11.98
N ALA A 115 24.35 -1.48 11.44
CA ALA A 115 25.37 -0.46 11.69
C ALA A 115 25.02 0.93 11.12
N GLU A 116 25.78 1.94 11.42
CA GLU A 116 25.57 3.33 10.95
C GLU A 116 25.69 3.50 9.43
N THR A 117 26.45 2.65 8.76
CA THR A 117 26.56 2.55 7.31
C THR A 117 25.67 1.43 6.78
N SER A 118 25.13 1.58 5.56
CA SER A 118 24.42 0.49 4.90
C SER A 118 25.39 -0.45 4.23
N GLU A 119 25.51 -1.66 4.78
CA GLU A 119 26.05 -2.79 4.03
C GLU A 119 24.99 -3.32 3.08
N ILE A 120 25.32 -3.50 1.82
CA ILE A 120 24.41 -3.88 0.76
C ILE A 120 24.97 -5.11 0.07
N PHE A 121 24.17 -6.15 0.00
CA PHE A 121 24.40 -7.26 -0.90
C PHE A 121 23.63 -7.02 -2.19
N ALA A 122 24.33 -6.72 -3.26
CA ALA A 122 23.78 -6.36 -4.56
C ALA A 122 23.97 -7.49 -5.57
N ALA A 123 23.01 -7.62 -6.48
CA ALA A 123 23.02 -8.53 -7.60
C ALA A 123 22.74 -7.77 -8.90
N ALA A 124 23.54 -8.05 -9.94
CA ALA A 124 23.36 -7.50 -11.27
C ALA A 124 23.19 -8.64 -12.28
N ALA A 125 22.02 -8.70 -12.93
CA ALA A 125 21.67 -9.69 -13.94
C ALA A 125 21.67 -9.06 -15.34
N PRO A 126 22.28 -9.69 -16.38
CA PRO A 126 22.20 -9.20 -17.73
C PRO A 126 20.73 -9.14 -18.22
N LYS A 127 20.34 -8.03 -18.83
CA LYS A 127 18.99 -7.87 -19.43
C LYS A 127 18.71 -8.93 -20.49
N SER A 128 19.75 -9.34 -21.25
CA SER A 128 19.66 -10.42 -22.24
C SER A 128 19.22 -11.74 -21.61
N ALA A 129 19.81 -12.13 -20.46
CA ALA A 129 19.47 -13.37 -19.76
C ALA A 129 18.03 -13.36 -19.24
N VAL A 130 17.55 -12.20 -18.75
CA VAL A 130 16.17 -12.03 -18.31
C VAL A 130 15.21 -12.19 -19.51
N ARG A 131 15.49 -11.49 -20.62
CA ARG A 131 14.66 -11.55 -21.83
C ARG A 131 14.61 -12.94 -22.43
N GLU A 132 15.74 -13.61 -22.50
CA GLU A 132 15.85 -14.98 -23.00
C GLU A 132 14.98 -15.93 -22.14
N ARG A 133 15.07 -15.83 -20.81
CA ARG A 133 14.29 -16.65 -19.90
C ARG A 133 12.77 -16.40 -20.07
N LEU A 134 12.35 -15.15 -20.22
CA LEU A 134 10.96 -14.79 -20.45
C LEU A 134 10.46 -15.28 -21.80
N ALA A 135 11.21 -15.01 -22.87
CA ALA A 135 10.83 -15.41 -24.25
C ALA A 135 10.69 -16.93 -24.42
N MET A 136 11.49 -17.71 -23.70
CA MET A 136 11.43 -19.17 -23.70
C MET A 136 10.06 -19.68 -23.21
N LEU A 137 9.43 -18.98 -22.26
CA LEU A 137 8.22 -19.44 -21.58
C LEU A 137 6.94 -18.73 -22.03
N GLU A 138 7.02 -17.55 -22.64
CA GLU A 138 5.87 -16.71 -23.02
C GLU A 138 4.83 -17.43 -23.91
N LYS A 139 5.28 -18.38 -24.75
CA LYS A 139 4.40 -19.16 -25.63
C LYS A 139 3.56 -20.20 -24.90
N GLN A 140 3.96 -20.61 -23.70
CA GLN A 140 3.35 -21.73 -22.96
C GLN A 140 2.55 -21.26 -21.76
N VAL A 141 3.04 -20.24 -21.05
CA VAL A 141 2.47 -19.76 -19.80
C VAL A 141 2.58 -18.24 -19.66
N ARG A 142 1.73 -17.69 -18.81
CA ARG A 142 1.90 -16.30 -18.37
C ARG A 142 3.02 -16.24 -17.33
N VAL A 143 4.22 -15.83 -17.74
CA VAL A 143 5.32 -15.62 -16.80
C VAL A 143 5.09 -14.34 -16.00
N THR A 144 5.15 -14.42 -14.67
CA THR A 144 5.18 -13.22 -13.84
C THR A 144 6.61 -12.75 -13.66
N ALA A 145 6.91 -11.57 -14.14
CA ALA A 145 8.04 -10.81 -13.63
C ALA A 145 7.70 -10.31 -12.21
N PRO A 146 8.64 -10.19 -11.30
CA PRO A 146 10.08 -10.36 -11.46
C PRO A 146 10.55 -11.83 -11.42
N LEU A 147 11.68 -12.10 -12.08
CA LEU A 147 12.38 -13.39 -12.00
C LEU A 147 13.17 -13.46 -10.68
N ASP A 148 13.12 -14.63 -10.05
CA ASP A 148 13.91 -14.93 -8.85
C ASP A 148 15.33 -15.44 -9.24
N ILE A 149 16.12 -15.88 -8.28
CA ILE A 149 17.46 -16.45 -8.49
C ILE A 149 17.47 -17.86 -7.89
N ASP A 150 18.07 -18.82 -8.64
CA ASP A 150 18.20 -20.19 -8.20
C ASP A 150 18.92 -20.28 -6.85
N GLY A 151 18.45 -21.16 -5.97
CA GLY A 151 18.96 -21.37 -4.61
C GLY A 151 18.55 -20.26 -3.63
N ILE A 152 18.43 -19.00 -4.04
CA ILE A 152 18.11 -17.89 -3.13
C ILE A 152 16.64 -17.95 -2.69
N THR A 153 15.72 -18.33 -3.57
CA THR A 153 14.31 -18.44 -3.23
C THR A 153 14.08 -19.51 -2.17
N ALA A 154 14.75 -20.66 -2.30
CA ALA A 154 14.71 -21.72 -1.30
C ALA A 154 15.35 -21.25 0.03
N ALA A 155 16.52 -20.60 0.00
CA ALA A 155 17.17 -20.05 1.18
C ALA A 155 16.26 -19.04 1.91
N SER A 156 15.61 -18.16 1.18
CA SER A 156 14.66 -17.19 1.73
C SER A 156 13.48 -17.84 2.47
N ARG A 157 13.02 -19.00 1.99
CA ARG A 157 11.96 -19.78 2.63
C ARG A 157 12.44 -20.50 3.89
N LEU A 158 13.64 -21.08 3.84
CA LEU A 158 14.21 -21.86 4.94
C LEU A 158 14.68 -20.97 6.10
N PHE A 159 15.29 -19.83 5.81
CA PHE A 159 15.97 -19.00 6.80
C PHE A 159 15.33 -17.62 7.02
N GLY A 160 14.22 -17.34 6.37
CA GLY A 160 13.58 -16.00 6.37
C GLY A 160 13.07 -15.49 7.72
N LYS A 161 13.03 -16.36 8.76
CA LYS A 161 12.64 -15.95 10.12
C LYS A 161 13.83 -15.58 11.00
N GLY A 162 15.07 -15.77 10.51
CA GLY A 162 16.28 -15.53 11.25
C GLY A 162 16.42 -16.36 12.53
N THR A 163 17.60 -16.91 12.78
CA THR A 163 17.93 -17.47 14.09
C THR A 163 18.95 -16.56 14.77
N GLU A 164 18.84 -16.40 16.08
CA GLU A 164 19.75 -15.60 16.91
C GLU A 164 21.12 -16.27 17.05
N GLY A 165 21.79 -16.63 15.98
CA GLY A 165 23.13 -17.19 16.20
C GLY A 165 23.78 -17.76 14.96
N GLY A 166 24.93 -17.28 14.62
CA GLY A 166 25.79 -17.84 13.60
C GLY A 166 25.30 -17.62 12.15
N CYS A 167 26.08 -18.10 11.20
CA CYS A 167 25.75 -18.07 9.78
C CYS A 167 25.06 -19.38 9.38
N GLU A 168 23.98 -19.31 8.68
CA GLU A 168 23.26 -20.45 8.10
C GLU A 168 23.64 -20.57 6.63
N LEU A 169 23.87 -21.80 6.16
CA LEU A 169 24.28 -22.09 4.79
C LEU A 169 23.25 -23.00 4.10
N LEU A 170 22.70 -22.56 2.97
CA LEU A 170 22.02 -23.46 2.04
C LEU A 170 22.99 -23.83 0.93
N LEU A 171 23.12 -25.14 0.67
CA LEU A 171 23.78 -25.70 -0.50
C LEU A 171 22.75 -26.34 -1.42
N ASP A 172 22.49 -25.72 -2.57
CA ASP A 172 21.70 -26.31 -3.63
C ASP A 172 22.64 -27.00 -4.62
N ILE A 173 22.78 -28.31 -4.47
CA ILE A 173 23.72 -29.14 -5.25
C ILE A 173 22.97 -29.73 -6.44
N GLY A 174 23.06 -29.04 -7.58
CA GLY A 174 22.43 -29.46 -8.83
C GLY A 174 23.20 -30.58 -9.57
N ALA A 175 22.93 -30.69 -10.88
CA ALA A 175 23.58 -31.69 -11.71
C ALA A 175 25.06 -31.37 -11.98
N THR A 176 25.38 -30.14 -12.33
CA THR A 176 26.75 -29.70 -12.67
C THR A 176 27.19 -28.48 -11.87
N ARG A 177 26.27 -27.82 -11.17
CA ARG A 177 26.52 -26.59 -10.43
C ARG A 177 25.99 -26.69 -9.00
N THR A 178 26.62 -25.94 -8.09
CA THR A 178 26.18 -25.80 -6.69
C THR A 178 26.05 -24.31 -6.35
N VAL A 179 24.86 -23.92 -5.91
CA VAL A 179 24.64 -22.59 -5.36
C VAL A 179 24.73 -22.66 -3.84
N ALA A 180 25.61 -21.81 -3.27
CA ALA A 180 25.74 -21.64 -1.82
C ALA A 180 25.19 -20.27 -1.42
N ALA A 181 24.16 -20.25 -0.61
CA ALA A 181 23.56 -19.04 -0.04
C ALA A 181 23.87 -18.94 1.45
N PHE A 182 24.66 -17.93 1.84
CA PHE A 182 25.03 -17.64 3.21
C PHE A 182 24.08 -16.61 3.80
N VAL A 183 23.44 -16.96 4.91
CA VAL A 183 22.44 -16.14 5.58
C VAL A 183 22.90 -15.90 7.02
N HIS A 184 22.90 -14.65 7.43
CA HIS A 184 23.21 -14.26 8.81
C HIS A 184 22.09 -13.38 9.36
N ARG A 185 21.55 -13.75 10.54
CA ARG A 185 20.43 -13.04 11.19
C ARG A 185 19.24 -12.77 10.25
N GLY A 186 18.91 -13.75 9.40
CA GLY A 186 17.81 -13.64 8.44
C GLY A 186 18.09 -12.74 7.23
N SER A 187 19.33 -12.30 7.03
CA SER A 187 19.77 -11.51 5.88
C SER A 187 20.75 -12.29 5.01
N LEU A 188 20.55 -12.21 3.69
CA LEU A 188 21.47 -12.81 2.73
C LEU A 188 22.76 -11.98 2.69
N ILE A 189 23.89 -12.59 3.05
CA ILE A 189 25.19 -11.91 3.14
C ILE A 189 26.13 -12.26 1.99
N GLN A 190 25.98 -13.46 1.40
CA GLN A 190 26.80 -13.91 0.28
C GLN A 190 26.09 -14.98 -0.52
N VAL A 191 26.30 -14.99 -1.83
CA VAL A 191 25.95 -16.08 -2.74
C VAL A 191 27.18 -16.46 -3.54
N ARG A 192 27.43 -17.75 -3.67
CA ARG A 192 28.48 -18.31 -4.51
C ARG A 192 27.92 -19.37 -5.41
N ASP A 193 28.37 -19.42 -6.63
CA ASP A 193 28.06 -20.46 -7.60
C ASP A 193 29.36 -21.21 -7.91
N PHE A 194 29.36 -22.53 -7.68
CA PHE A 194 30.51 -23.39 -7.85
C PHE A 194 30.30 -24.31 -9.05
N ASP A 195 31.38 -24.55 -9.78
CA ASP A 195 31.41 -25.52 -10.88
C ASP A 195 31.59 -26.93 -10.33
N PHE A 196 30.55 -27.36 -9.57
CA PHE A 196 30.49 -28.68 -8.94
C PHE A 196 29.03 -29.12 -8.89
N GLY A 197 28.77 -30.42 -9.14
CA GLY A 197 27.44 -31.01 -8.99
C GLY A 197 27.48 -32.55 -8.93
N GLY A 198 26.28 -33.13 -8.96
CA GLY A 198 26.10 -34.58 -8.89
C GLY A 198 26.76 -35.34 -10.04
N ARG A 199 26.98 -34.70 -11.21
CA ARG A 199 27.61 -35.32 -12.40
C ARG A 199 29.09 -35.56 -12.13
N GLN A 200 29.84 -34.58 -11.68
CA GLN A 200 31.24 -34.71 -11.33
C GLN A 200 31.48 -35.73 -10.21
N THR A 201 30.52 -35.78 -9.22
CA THR A 201 30.56 -36.83 -8.22
C THR A 201 30.36 -38.21 -8.84
N THR A 202 29.43 -38.37 -9.78
CA THR A 202 29.19 -39.66 -10.46
C THR A 202 30.40 -40.08 -11.33
N GLU A 203 31.02 -39.14 -12.01
CA GLU A 203 32.24 -39.40 -12.83
C GLU A 203 33.36 -39.89 -11.93
N ALA A 204 33.62 -39.23 -10.81
CA ALA A 204 34.63 -39.68 -9.85
C ALA A 204 34.32 -41.04 -9.21
N LEU A 205 33.05 -41.32 -8.95
CA LEU A 205 32.60 -42.62 -8.48
C LEU A 205 32.73 -43.72 -9.54
N ALA A 206 32.44 -43.42 -10.81
CA ALA A 206 32.59 -44.32 -11.94
C ALA A 206 34.09 -44.74 -12.06
N GLU A 207 34.99 -43.80 -11.97
CA GLU A 207 36.43 -44.05 -11.97
C GLU A 207 36.82 -44.87 -10.75
N SER A 208 36.42 -44.49 -9.53
CA SER A 208 36.73 -45.20 -8.27
C SER A 208 36.22 -46.64 -8.25
N TRP A 209 35.04 -46.88 -8.83
CA TRP A 209 34.43 -48.20 -8.85
C TRP A 209 34.79 -49.03 -10.11
N GLY A 210 35.45 -48.46 -11.09
CA GLY A 210 35.77 -49.08 -12.35
C GLY A 210 34.55 -49.47 -13.22
N VAL A 211 33.50 -48.68 -13.16
CA VAL A 211 32.22 -48.91 -13.87
C VAL A 211 31.88 -47.74 -14.77
N GLY A 212 30.95 -47.98 -15.70
CA GLY A 212 30.45 -46.89 -16.56
C GLY A 212 29.59 -45.88 -15.77
N PHE A 213 29.49 -44.64 -16.31
CA PHE A 213 28.74 -43.52 -15.69
C PHE A 213 27.29 -43.91 -15.30
N ALA A 214 26.56 -44.58 -16.23
CA ALA A 214 25.16 -44.95 -15.98
C ALA A 214 25.02 -45.94 -14.80
N GLU A 215 25.98 -46.85 -14.65
CA GLU A 215 26.01 -47.80 -13.54
C GLU A 215 26.38 -47.06 -12.23
N ALA A 216 27.39 -46.22 -12.26
CA ALA A 216 27.77 -45.40 -11.11
C ALA A 216 26.62 -44.53 -10.62
N GLU A 217 25.86 -43.89 -11.55
CA GLU A 217 24.71 -43.08 -11.21
C GLU A 217 23.57 -43.90 -10.57
N ARG A 218 23.26 -45.08 -11.13
CA ARG A 218 22.26 -45.99 -10.56
C ARG A 218 22.69 -46.45 -9.16
N ARG A 219 23.95 -46.85 -8.99
CA ARG A 219 24.50 -47.30 -7.72
C ARG A 219 24.50 -46.15 -6.67
N LYS A 220 24.97 -44.96 -7.02
CA LYS A 220 24.93 -43.78 -6.18
C LYS A 220 23.53 -43.45 -5.68
N ARG A 221 22.53 -43.46 -6.58
CA ARG A 221 21.12 -43.20 -6.21
C ARG A 221 20.51 -44.27 -5.30
N ARG A 222 20.82 -45.54 -5.56
CA ARG A 222 20.24 -46.65 -4.82
C ARG A 222 20.87 -46.80 -3.43
N GLU A 223 22.17 -46.75 -3.36
CA GLU A 223 22.92 -47.05 -2.17
C GLU A 223 23.14 -45.82 -1.28
N GLN A 224 23.19 -44.64 -1.91
CA GLN A 224 23.50 -43.35 -1.27
C GLN A 224 24.80 -43.36 -0.45
N THR A 225 25.59 -44.40 -0.56
CA THR A 225 26.85 -44.65 0.10
C THR A 225 27.98 -44.76 -0.91
N GLY A 226 29.22 -44.76 -0.44
CA GLY A 226 30.39 -44.87 -1.30
C GLY A 226 31.66 -44.44 -0.59
N PRO A 227 32.74 -44.18 -1.34
CA PRO A 227 33.97 -43.59 -0.82
C PRO A 227 33.73 -42.30 -0.04
N ALA A 228 34.59 -41.98 0.91
CA ALA A 228 34.51 -40.73 1.60
C ALA A 228 34.56 -39.57 0.60
N ALA A 229 33.77 -38.53 0.80
CA ALA A 229 33.74 -37.39 -0.17
C ALA A 229 35.09 -36.66 -0.24
N ALA A 230 35.86 -36.71 0.85
CA ALA A 230 37.22 -36.15 0.85
C ALA A 230 38.18 -36.86 -0.10
N ASP A 231 37.95 -38.16 -0.42
CA ASP A 231 38.74 -38.96 -1.32
C ASP A 231 38.35 -38.75 -2.80
N LEU A 232 37.24 -38.04 -3.05
CA LEU A 232 36.80 -37.68 -4.40
C LEU A 232 37.25 -36.28 -4.75
N PRO A 233 38.15 -36.10 -5.74
CA PRO A 233 38.77 -34.80 -6.05
C PRO A 233 37.73 -33.67 -6.26
N PRO A 234 36.60 -33.85 -6.98
CA PRO A 234 35.60 -32.78 -7.14
C PRO A 234 34.98 -32.35 -5.81
N CYS A 235 34.70 -33.31 -4.92
CA CYS A 235 34.12 -33.01 -3.59
C CYS A 235 35.14 -32.29 -2.69
N ALA A 236 36.38 -32.71 -2.71
CA ALA A 236 37.45 -32.06 -1.96
C ALA A 236 37.68 -30.60 -2.45
N SER A 237 37.58 -30.36 -3.75
CA SER A 237 37.68 -29.02 -4.33
C SER A 237 36.53 -28.12 -3.84
N LEU A 238 35.27 -28.59 -3.88
CA LEU A 238 34.13 -27.86 -3.35
C LEU A 238 34.34 -27.48 -1.89
N LEU A 239 34.74 -28.43 -1.06
CA LEU A 239 35.01 -28.20 0.37
C LEU A 239 36.08 -27.14 0.62
N ALA A 240 37.14 -27.18 -0.15
CA ALA A 240 38.22 -26.19 -0.07
C ALA A 240 37.74 -24.79 -0.47
N GLU A 241 36.90 -24.67 -1.51
CA GLU A 241 36.32 -23.39 -1.95
C GLU A 241 35.31 -22.85 -0.96
N LEU A 242 34.46 -23.72 -0.37
CA LEU A 242 33.55 -23.32 0.69
C LEU A 242 34.31 -22.82 1.93
N LYS A 243 35.37 -23.51 2.37
CA LYS A 243 36.21 -23.07 3.48
C LYS A 243 36.80 -21.69 3.20
N ARG A 244 37.40 -21.49 2.05
CA ARG A 244 37.96 -20.17 1.64
C ARG A 244 36.87 -19.07 1.68
N THR A 245 35.61 -19.41 1.32
CA THR A 245 34.50 -18.44 1.37
C THR A 245 34.15 -18.10 2.81
N VAL A 246 34.08 -19.12 3.70
CA VAL A 246 33.79 -18.90 5.13
C VAL A 246 34.88 -18.09 5.80
N ASP A 247 36.17 -18.40 5.50
CA ASP A 247 37.32 -17.65 6.02
C ASP A 247 37.30 -16.18 5.56
N PHE A 248 36.95 -15.94 4.30
CA PHE A 248 36.77 -14.60 3.77
C PHE A 248 35.64 -13.83 4.48
N LEU A 249 34.48 -14.48 4.70
CA LEU A 249 33.36 -13.86 5.39
C LEU A 249 33.66 -13.56 6.87
N SER A 250 34.46 -14.45 7.52
CA SER A 250 34.91 -14.25 8.88
C SER A 250 35.90 -13.09 8.97
N TRP A 251 36.86 -13.04 8.04
CA TRP A 251 37.84 -11.95 7.95
C TRP A 251 37.18 -10.58 7.71
N ARG A 252 36.08 -10.54 6.92
CA ARG A 252 35.29 -9.34 6.67
C ARG A 252 34.39 -8.96 7.85
N GLY A 253 34.33 -9.77 8.91
CA GLY A 253 33.49 -9.52 10.06
C GLY A 253 31.99 -9.82 9.82
N HIS A 254 31.63 -10.48 8.72
CA HIS A 254 30.24 -10.86 8.43
C HIS A 254 29.81 -12.09 9.23
N ILE A 255 30.74 -12.92 9.70
CA ILE A 255 30.52 -14.14 10.48
C ILE A 255 31.43 -14.13 11.70
N GLU A 256 30.85 -14.12 12.91
CA GLU A 256 31.61 -14.14 14.18
C GLU A 256 31.92 -15.55 14.68
N ARG A 257 31.03 -16.52 14.43
CA ARG A 257 31.06 -17.87 15.02
C ARG A 257 31.05 -19.02 14.01
N GLY A 258 31.46 -18.76 12.76
CA GLY A 258 31.43 -19.79 11.71
C GLY A 258 30.02 -20.14 11.25
N ILE A 259 29.86 -21.33 10.67
CA ILE A 259 28.57 -21.86 10.21
C ILE A 259 27.83 -22.52 11.36
N SER A 260 26.61 -22.11 11.64
CA SER A 260 25.78 -22.67 12.70
C SER A 260 25.01 -23.93 12.27
N ARG A 261 24.55 -23.95 11.02
CA ARG A 261 23.93 -25.13 10.38
C ARG A 261 24.02 -25.05 8.87
N ILE A 262 24.03 -26.22 8.24
CA ILE A 262 24.01 -26.37 6.80
C ILE A 262 22.72 -27.11 6.43
N GLN A 263 21.99 -26.56 5.45
CA GLN A 263 20.89 -27.27 4.80
C GLN A 263 21.28 -27.59 3.37
N THR A 264 20.95 -28.79 2.90
CA THR A 264 21.30 -29.24 1.56
C THR A 264 20.04 -29.58 0.76
N THR A 265 20.03 -29.19 -0.51
CA THR A 265 18.99 -29.48 -1.50
C THR A 265 19.63 -29.74 -2.86
N GLY A 266 18.83 -30.04 -3.87
CA GLY A 266 19.33 -30.45 -5.19
C GLY A 266 19.68 -31.94 -5.23
N GLY A 267 19.61 -32.55 -6.42
CA GLY A 267 19.82 -33.99 -6.62
C GLY A 267 21.21 -34.50 -6.21
N GLY A 268 22.24 -33.64 -6.33
CA GLY A 268 23.60 -33.97 -5.90
C GLY A 268 23.76 -34.10 -4.37
N SER A 269 22.87 -33.50 -3.59
CA SER A 269 22.90 -33.56 -2.12
C SER A 269 22.49 -34.94 -1.55
N LEU A 270 21.94 -35.81 -2.38
CA LEU A 270 21.55 -37.16 -1.98
C LEU A 270 22.74 -38.07 -1.68
N TYR A 271 23.95 -37.71 -2.13
CA TYR A 271 25.17 -38.44 -1.80
C TYR A 271 25.56 -38.20 -0.33
N GLN A 272 25.27 -39.20 0.54
CA GLN A 272 25.43 -39.08 1.99
C GLN A 272 26.86 -38.77 2.43
N PRO A 273 27.94 -39.38 1.86
CA PRO A 273 29.31 -39.09 2.29
C PRO A 273 29.68 -37.60 2.12
N LEU A 274 29.09 -36.88 1.17
CA LEU A 274 29.32 -35.45 1.04
C LEU A 274 28.72 -34.65 2.21
N ARG A 275 27.52 -35.04 2.68
CA ARG A 275 26.89 -34.39 3.84
C ARG A 275 27.66 -34.62 5.11
N GLU A 276 28.19 -35.85 5.29
CA GLU A 276 29.03 -36.21 6.45
C GLU A 276 30.34 -35.41 6.45
N GLU A 277 30.96 -35.25 5.26
CA GLU A 277 32.18 -34.49 5.15
C GLU A 277 31.96 -32.97 5.35
N LEU A 278 30.84 -32.42 4.86
CA LEU A 278 30.43 -31.05 5.16
C LEU A 278 30.27 -30.84 6.67
N SER A 279 29.60 -31.77 7.38
CA SER A 279 29.43 -31.66 8.82
C SER A 279 30.80 -31.70 9.57
N ARG A 280 31.69 -32.52 9.12
CA ARG A 280 33.05 -32.64 9.68
C ARG A 280 33.89 -31.39 9.40
N ALA A 281 33.86 -30.92 8.13
CA ALA A 281 34.68 -29.81 7.67
C ALA A 281 34.30 -28.45 8.31
N PHE A 282 33.05 -28.25 8.63
CA PHE A 282 32.54 -26.99 9.22
C PHE A 282 32.13 -27.12 10.70
N SER A 283 32.25 -28.28 11.30
CA SER A 283 31.82 -28.58 12.68
C SER A 283 30.37 -28.14 12.93
N ALA A 284 29.53 -28.30 11.92
CA ALA A 284 28.14 -27.84 11.90
C ALA A 284 27.19 -29.00 11.53
N PRO A 285 25.97 -29.03 12.08
CA PRO A 285 24.99 -30.02 11.69
C PRO A 285 24.52 -29.76 10.24
N VAL A 286 24.41 -30.89 9.48
CA VAL A 286 23.94 -30.87 8.10
C VAL A 286 22.60 -31.58 7.97
N PHE A 287 21.59 -30.90 7.48
CA PHE A 287 20.25 -31.46 7.31
C PHE A 287 19.82 -31.39 5.83
N PRO A 288 19.18 -32.45 5.33
CA PRO A 288 18.44 -32.30 4.06
C PRO A 288 17.27 -31.32 4.28
N ALA A 289 17.13 -30.37 3.37
CA ALA A 289 16.03 -29.43 3.39
C ALA A 289 14.73 -30.08 2.90
N ASP A 290 13.63 -29.87 3.59
CA ASP A 290 12.28 -30.17 3.10
C ASP A 290 11.35 -28.97 3.38
N LEU A 291 11.06 -28.21 2.34
CA LEU A 291 10.14 -27.08 2.41
C LEU A 291 8.68 -27.51 2.57
N ALA A 292 8.35 -28.76 2.27
CA ALA A 292 7.00 -29.28 2.42
C ALA A 292 6.61 -29.53 3.89
N GLU A 293 7.58 -29.58 4.80
CA GLU A 293 7.33 -29.67 6.25
C GLU A 293 6.94 -28.32 6.89
N SER A 294 7.00 -27.24 6.11
CA SER A 294 6.61 -25.91 6.61
C SER A 294 5.10 -25.88 6.92
N SER A 295 4.73 -25.26 8.04
CA SER A 295 3.33 -25.18 8.52
C SER A 295 2.38 -24.42 7.57
N ASP A 296 2.92 -23.66 6.64
CA ASP A 296 2.16 -22.92 5.62
C ASP A 296 1.99 -23.69 4.30
N ILE A 297 2.43 -24.97 4.25
CA ILE A 297 2.29 -25.85 3.11
C ILE A 297 1.36 -27.02 3.44
N VAL A 298 0.33 -27.16 2.66
CA VAL A 298 -0.56 -28.32 2.65
C VAL A 298 -0.35 -29.07 1.35
N MET A 299 -0.14 -30.37 1.38
CA MET A 299 0.15 -31.16 0.18
C MET A 299 -0.95 -32.19 -0.06
N ASP A 300 -1.43 -32.29 -1.29
CA ASP A 300 -2.39 -33.30 -1.65
C ASP A 300 -1.76 -34.72 -1.52
N PRO A 301 -2.52 -35.74 -1.02
CA PRO A 301 -1.97 -37.06 -0.75
C PRO A 301 -1.28 -37.72 -1.96
N ALA A 302 -1.82 -37.54 -3.15
CA ALA A 302 -1.23 -38.07 -4.39
C ALA A 302 0.13 -37.44 -4.72
N VAL A 303 0.28 -36.13 -4.44
CA VAL A 303 1.56 -35.42 -4.61
C VAL A 303 2.54 -35.83 -3.51
N ARG A 304 2.07 -35.99 -2.28
CA ARG A 304 2.90 -36.39 -1.13
C ARG A 304 3.56 -37.75 -1.35
N ALA A 305 2.84 -38.70 -1.97
CA ALA A 305 3.36 -40.04 -2.25
C ALA A 305 4.57 -40.05 -3.23
N GLN A 306 4.69 -39.03 -4.07
CA GLN A 306 5.76 -38.89 -5.07
C GLN A 306 6.74 -37.76 -4.74
N TRP A 307 6.60 -37.15 -3.56
CA TRP A 307 7.38 -35.98 -3.21
C TRP A 307 8.86 -36.31 -3.00
N GLN A 308 9.72 -35.56 -3.66
CA GLN A 308 11.18 -35.67 -3.58
C GLN A 308 11.74 -34.31 -3.12
N PRO A 309 11.91 -34.06 -1.82
CA PRO A 309 12.30 -32.76 -1.28
C PRO A 309 13.55 -32.20 -1.94
N ALA A 310 14.62 -33.00 -1.97
CA ALA A 310 15.89 -32.56 -2.56
C ALA A 310 15.78 -32.04 -4.00
N ILE A 311 14.82 -32.53 -4.78
CA ILE A 311 14.65 -32.18 -6.20
C ILE A 311 13.62 -31.06 -6.38
N LEU A 312 12.55 -31.07 -5.57
CA LEU A 312 11.36 -30.21 -5.80
C LEU A 312 11.35 -28.92 -4.93
N ASN A 313 12.24 -28.81 -3.95
CA ASN A 313 12.27 -27.65 -3.06
C ASN A 313 12.34 -26.29 -3.77
N GLN A 314 13.18 -26.17 -4.79
CA GLN A 314 13.32 -24.90 -5.53
C GLN A 314 12.02 -24.55 -6.26
N ALA A 315 11.40 -25.53 -6.95
CA ALA A 315 10.12 -25.33 -7.62
C ALA A 315 8.99 -25.01 -6.62
N LEU A 316 8.99 -25.64 -5.43
CA LEU A 316 8.05 -25.32 -4.37
C LEU A 316 8.27 -23.90 -3.81
N ALA A 317 9.51 -23.50 -3.60
CA ALA A 317 9.83 -22.16 -3.15
C ALA A 317 9.33 -21.11 -4.13
N LEU A 318 9.49 -21.34 -5.43
CA LEU A 318 8.99 -20.48 -6.50
C LEU A 318 7.45 -20.42 -6.52
N ALA A 319 6.78 -21.59 -6.40
CA ALA A 319 5.31 -21.66 -6.41
C ALA A 319 4.67 -20.96 -5.21
N THR A 320 5.37 -20.91 -4.08
CA THR A 320 4.88 -20.40 -2.80
C THR A 320 5.54 -19.10 -2.37
N ARG A 321 6.26 -18.45 -3.28
CA ARG A 321 6.93 -17.18 -2.96
C ARG A 321 5.91 -16.12 -2.53
N GLY A 322 6.21 -15.41 -1.44
CA GLY A 322 5.38 -14.31 -0.97
C GLY A 322 5.49 -13.06 -1.84
N HIS A 323 4.46 -12.20 -1.80
CA HIS A 323 4.52 -10.85 -2.43
C HIS A 323 5.53 -9.92 -1.72
N LYS A 324 5.80 -10.16 -0.44
CA LYS A 324 6.78 -9.38 0.32
C LYS A 324 8.19 -9.79 -0.11
N ARG A 325 9.07 -8.81 -0.23
CA ARG A 325 10.42 -8.95 -0.79
C ARG A 325 11.34 -9.86 0.04
N GLY A 326 11.12 -10.09 1.33
CA GLY A 326 11.95 -10.94 2.18
C GLY A 326 13.45 -10.74 1.94
N MET A 327 14.24 -11.83 2.02
CA MET A 327 15.65 -11.86 1.60
C MET A 327 15.86 -11.95 0.08
N GLY A 328 14.75 -12.04 -0.71
CA GLY A 328 14.83 -12.38 -2.13
C GLY A 328 15.24 -11.21 -3.00
N LEU A 329 16.27 -11.46 -3.80
CA LEU A 329 16.67 -10.63 -4.93
C LEU A 329 15.81 -10.99 -6.15
N ARG A 330 15.32 -10.00 -6.89
CA ARG A 330 14.37 -10.19 -7.99
C ARG A 330 14.65 -9.23 -9.14
N PHE A 331 14.50 -9.70 -10.36
CA PHE A 331 14.75 -8.91 -11.56
C PHE A 331 13.48 -8.71 -12.39
N SER A 332 13.17 -7.45 -12.71
CA SER A 332 12.02 -7.08 -13.54
C SER A 332 12.37 -5.90 -14.43
N GLU A 333 12.22 -6.07 -15.73
CA GLU A 333 12.33 -4.94 -16.67
C GLU A 333 11.17 -3.93 -16.55
N GLN A 334 10.03 -4.34 -15.98
CA GLN A 334 8.90 -3.44 -15.78
C GLN A 334 9.22 -2.38 -14.74
N ASP A 335 9.98 -2.75 -13.69
CA ASP A 335 10.44 -1.77 -12.68
C ASP A 335 11.41 -0.74 -13.27
N GLU A 336 12.18 -1.11 -14.31
CA GLU A 336 13.04 -0.17 -15.03
C GLU A 336 12.27 0.74 -15.99
N LYS A 337 11.28 0.22 -16.72
CA LYS A 337 10.45 1.04 -17.60
C LYS A 337 9.71 2.15 -16.84
N PHE A 338 9.32 1.88 -15.59
CA PHE A 338 8.81 2.92 -14.70
C PHE A 338 9.90 3.90 -14.24
N LYS A 339 11.13 3.42 -13.98
CA LYS A 339 12.28 4.28 -13.64
C LYS A 339 12.68 5.15 -14.82
N ASP A 340 12.79 4.57 -16.03
CA ASP A 340 13.11 5.30 -17.26
C ASP A 340 12.02 6.29 -17.66
N ALA A 341 10.76 5.93 -17.47
CA ALA A 341 9.66 6.87 -17.64
C ALA A 341 9.77 8.02 -16.65
N TYR A 342 10.09 7.77 -15.37
CA TYR A 342 10.26 8.81 -14.36
C TYR A 342 11.51 9.69 -14.65
N VAL A 343 12.61 9.12 -15.14
CA VAL A 343 13.79 9.88 -15.55
C VAL A 343 13.53 10.66 -16.84
N ARG A 344 12.93 10.06 -17.86
CA ARG A 344 12.54 10.72 -19.12
C ARG A 344 11.48 11.80 -18.94
N PHE A 345 10.46 11.55 -18.11
CA PHE A 345 9.38 12.49 -17.84
C PHE A 345 9.67 13.41 -16.66
N GLY A 346 10.62 13.10 -15.77
CA GLY A 346 10.96 13.92 -14.62
C GLY A 346 11.47 15.31 -15.00
N GLY A 347 12.24 15.43 -16.09
CA GLY A 347 12.60 16.72 -16.69
C GLY A 347 11.39 17.46 -17.24
N LYS A 348 10.55 16.79 -18.04
CA LYS A 348 9.31 17.37 -18.61
C LYS A 348 8.27 17.69 -17.54
N LEU A 349 8.18 16.87 -16.48
CA LEU A 349 7.30 17.10 -15.33
C LEU A 349 7.74 18.34 -14.52
N ARG A 350 9.04 18.59 -14.39
CA ARG A 350 9.56 19.84 -13.80
C ARG A 350 9.16 21.07 -14.61
N TRP A 351 9.25 21.01 -15.94
CA TRP A 351 8.81 22.11 -16.81
C TRP A 351 7.28 22.27 -16.81
N ALA A 352 6.52 21.16 -16.73
CA ALA A 352 5.07 21.21 -16.59
C ALA A 352 4.66 21.78 -15.21
N ALA A 353 5.34 21.40 -14.13
CA ALA A 353 5.13 21.96 -12.81
C ALA A 353 5.51 23.45 -12.74
N ALA A 354 6.63 23.84 -13.37
CA ALA A 354 7.03 25.25 -13.50
C ALA A 354 6.01 26.06 -14.31
N GLY A 355 5.46 25.48 -15.39
CA GLY A 355 4.38 26.08 -16.18
C GLY A 355 3.08 26.27 -15.39
N LEU A 356 2.69 25.26 -14.60
CA LEU A 356 1.52 25.33 -13.71
C LEU A 356 1.70 26.37 -12.60
N LEU A 357 2.91 26.48 -12.05
CA LEU A 357 3.26 27.46 -11.03
C LEU A 357 3.24 28.89 -11.61
N LEU A 358 3.76 29.07 -12.84
CA LEU A 358 3.68 30.31 -13.57
C LEU A 358 2.23 30.71 -13.89
N PHE A 359 1.41 29.75 -14.31
CA PHE A 359 -0.01 29.98 -14.59
C PHE A 359 -0.79 30.37 -13.32
N ALA A 360 -0.51 29.71 -12.20
CA ALA A 360 -1.07 30.06 -10.89
C ALA A 360 -0.64 31.47 -10.45
N LEU A 361 0.62 31.84 -10.70
CA LEU A 361 1.17 33.15 -10.36
C LEU A 361 0.53 34.26 -11.21
N LEU A 362 0.31 33.99 -12.50
CA LEU A 362 -0.43 34.91 -13.40
C LEU A 362 -1.88 35.07 -12.96
N GLY A 363 -2.57 33.98 -12.57
CA GLY A 363 -3.93 34.04 -12.05
C GLY A 363 -4.04 34.82 -10.72
N LEU A 364 -3.07 34.65 -9.83
CA LEU A 364 -3.00 35.43 -8.60
C LEU A 364 -2.72 36.94 -8.89
N THR A 365 -1.89 37.23 -9.88
CA THR A 365 -1.60 38.60 -10.28
C THR A 365 -2.83 39.26 -10.88
N ASP A 366 -3.57 38.55 -11.73
CA ASP A 366 -4.82 39.02 -12.31
C ASP A 366 -5.88 39.29 -11.24
N ALA A 367 -6.09 38.33 -10.33
CA ALA A 367 -6.99 38.50 -9.20
C ALA A 367 -6.59 39.67 -8.26
N TYR A 368 -5.28 39.91 -8.09
CA TYR A 368 -4.77 41.03 -7.32
C TYR A 368 -5.04 42.37 -8.02
N LEU A 369 -4.84 42.44 -9.36
CA LEU A 369 -5.12 43.63 -10.15
C LEU A 369 -6.61 43.94 -10.16
N ASP A 370 -7.46 42.93 -10.28
CA ASP A 370 -8.92 43.08 -10.20
C ASP A 370 -9.37 43.58 -8.83
N TYR A 371 -8.82 42.99 -7.75
CA TYR A 371 -9.06 43.47 -6.38
C TYR A 371 -8.67 44.93 -6.22
N ARG A 372 -7.48 45.32 -6.70
CA ARG A 372 -6.99 46.69 -6.62
C ARG A 372 -7.82 47.67 -7.44
N SER A 373 -8.25 47.25 -8.65
CA SER A 373 -9.13 48.06 -9.49
C SER A 373 -10.54 48.24 -8.87
N ALA A 374 -11.04 47.20 -8.18
CA ALA A 374 -12.30 47.28 -7.45
C ALA A 374 -12.19 48.19 -6.22
N ASP A 375 -11.06 48.19 -5.53
CA ASP A 375 -10.79 49.04 -4.37
C ASP A 375 -10.70 50.52 -4.77
N VAL A 376 -10.01 50.81 -5.87
CA VAL A 376 -9.95 52.18 -6.44
C VAL A 376 -11.35 52.67 -6.85
N ARG A 377 -12.15 51.83 -7.51
CA ARG A 377 -13.53 52.13 -7.89
C ARG A 377 -14.42 52.37 -6.67
N ASN A 378 -14.29 51.56 -5.65
CA ASN A 378 -15.05 51.67 -4.39
C ASN A 378 -14.70 52.98 -3.67
N THR A 379 -13.41 53.32 -3.63
CA THR A 379 -12.94 54.58 -3.03
C THR A 379 -13.45 55.79 -3.79
N ARG A 380 -13.45 55.74 -5.16
CA ARG A 380 -13.99 56.80 -5.99
C ARG A 380 -15.50 56.99 -5.77
N LEU A 381 -16.26 55.87 -5.76
CA LEU A 381 -17.69 55.92 -5.47
C LEU A 381 -18.00 56.45 -4.06
N LYS A 382 -17.23 56.07 -3.04
CA LYS A 382 -17.37 56.65 -1.70
C LYS A 382 -17.13 58.15 -1.67
N ASN A 383 -16.12 58.62 -2.41
CA ASN A 383 -15.84 60.02 -2.52
C ASN A 383 -16.95 60.79 -3.23
N GLU A 384 -17.50 60.27 -4.33
CA GLU A 384 -18.64 60.82 -5.05
C GLU A 384 -19.91 60.85 -4.19
N ILE A 385 -20.20 59.77 -3.45
CA ILE A 385 -21.32 59.75 -2.51
C ILE A 385 -21.14 60.80 -1.40
N THR A 386 -19.91 60.95 -0.89
CA THR A 386 -19.59 61.93 0.13
C THR A 386 -19.75 63.35 -0.39
N ALA A 387 -19.32 63.58 -1.64
CA ALA A 387 -19.50 64.89 -2.28
C ALA A 387 -20.99 65.26 -2.52
N LEU A 388 -21.76 64.27 -2.98
CA LEU A 388 -23.22 64.43 -3.14
C LEU A 388 -23.91 64.68 -1.76
N PHE A 389 -23.49 63.97 -0.71
CA PHE A 389 -24.01 64.19 0.64
C PHE A 389 -23.74 65.60 1.14
N LYS A 390 -22.51 66.12 0.97
CA LYS A 390 -22.15 67.47 1.34
C LYS A 390 -22.97 68.53 0.57
N ARG A 391 -23.32 68.26 -0.65
CA ARG A 391 -24.17 69.12 -1.47
C ARG A 391 -25.64 69.14 -1.00
N TYR A 392 -26.10 67.99 -0.52
CA TYR A 392 -27.45 67.84 0.03
C TYR A 392 -27.61 68.38 1.44
N ASN A 393 -26.58 68.21 2.30
CA ASN A 393 -26.59 68.72 3.70
C ASN A 393 -25.28 69.43 4.02
N PRO A 394 -25.16 70.75 3.72
CA PRO A 394 -23.93 71.54 3.87
C PRO A 394 -23.54 71.73 5.36
N GLU A 395 -24.50 71.62 6.29
CA GLU A 395 -24.27 71.90 7.74
C GLU A 395 -23.84 70.68 8.54
N ALA A 396 -23.69 69.49 7.92
CA ALA A 396 -23.32 68.30 8.60
C ALA A 396 -21.89 68.37 9.17
N LYS A 397 -21.76 68.46 10.49
CA LYS A 397 -20.47 68.63 11.22
C LYS A 397 -19.63 67.32 11.21
N ARG A 398 -20.24 66.13 11.02
CA ARG A 398 -19.55 64.87 11.05
C ARG A 398 -20.18 63.89 10.04
N ILE A 399 -19.41 63.40 9.08
CA ILE A 399 -19.84 62.41 8.10
C ILE A 399 -19.18 61.09 8.45
N VAL A 400 -19.93 60.10 8.91
CA VAL A 400 -19.44 58.76 9.25
C VAL A 400 -19.81 57.73 8.19
N ASP A 401 -21.05 57.73 7.77
CA ASP A 401 -21.56 56.94 6.64
C ASP A 401 -22.61 57.75 5.88
N PRO A 402 -22.19 58.34 4.73
CA PRO A 402 -23.05 59.25 3.97
C PRO A 402 -24.32 58.57 3.49
N LEU A 403 -24.25 57.28 3.12
CA LEU A 403 -25.39 56.52 2.58
C LEU A 403 -26.45 56.24 3.61
N SER A 404 -26.03 55.80 4.85
CA SER A 404 -26.92 55.56 5.96
C SER A 404 -27.52 56.87 6.49
N GLN A 405 -26.75 57.97 6.52
CA GLN A 405 -27.25 59.28 6.91
C GLN A 405 -28.25 59.87 5.89
N MET A 406 -28.03 59.65 4.55
CA MET A 406 -29.04 60.01 3.56
C MET A 406 -30.30 59.20 3.67
N LYS A 407 -30.21 57.89 3.87
CA LYS A 407 -31.37 57.05 4.09
C LYS A 407 -32.19 57.40 5.34
N ALA A 408 -31.49 57.73 6.42
CA ALA A 408 -32.15 58.21 7.62
C ALA A 408 -32.88 59.52 7.41
N GLY A 409 -32.22 60.51 6.76
CA GLY A 409 -32.87 61.79 6.40
C GLY A 409 -34.07 61.61 5.44
N MET A 410 -33.98 60.70 4.43
CA MET A 410 -35.11 60.39 3.57
C MET A 410 -36.25 59.69 4.36
N MET A 411 -35.94 58.81 5.30
CA MET A 411 -36.97 58.18 6.14
C MET A 411 -37.64 59.20 7.02
N GLU A 412 -36.87 60.16 7.56
CA GLU A 412 -37.43 61.25 8.38
C GLU A 412 -38.29 62.21 7.56
N ALA A 413 -37.85 62.61 6.38
CA ALA A 413 -38.66 63.42 5.44
C ALA A 413 -39.93 62.65 5.00
N ARG A 414 -39.86 61.35 4.82
CA ARG A 414 -40.99 60.47 4.50
C ARG A 414 -41.97 60.32 5.67
N LYS A 415 -41.46 60.30 6.92
CA LYS A 415 -42.31 60.29 8.12
C LYS A 415 -43.07 61.63 8.25
N VAL A 416 -42.42 62.75 7.97
CA VAL A 416 -43.06 64.05 7.99
C VAL A 416 -44.09 64.20 6.89
N SER A 417 -43.81 63.69 5.67
CA SER A 417 -44.81 63.72 4.56
C SER A 417 -45.99 62.72 4.78
N GLN A 418 -45.76 61.63 5.46
CA GLN A 418 -46.84 60.65 5.86
C GLN A 418 -47.65 61.14 7.02
N GLY A 419 -47.21 62.13 7.80
CA GLY A 419 -47.96 62.78 8.86
C GLY A 419 -49.06 63.73 8.37
N MET A 420 -49.12 64.05 7.08
CA MET A 420 -50.10 64.97 6.47
C MET A 420 -51.23 64.22 5.71
N ASP A 421 -51.34 62.91 5.73
CA ASP A 421 -52.43 62.19 5.12
C ASP A 421 -53.45 61.73 6.17
N GLU A 422 -54.32 62.68 6.57
CA GLU A 422 -55.34 62.53 7.62
C GLU A 422 -56.60 61.76 7.22
N THR A 423 -56.59 60.97 6.17
CA THR A 423 -57.83 60.39 5.62
C THR A 423 -57.94 58.83 5.67
N ARG A 424 -57.37 58.21 6.72
CA ARG A 424 -57.64 56.76 6.97
C ARG A 424 -57.99 56.56 8.44
N PRO A 425 -59.11 55.85 8.78
CA PRO A 425 -59.48 55.56 10.16
C PRO A 425 -58.44 54.63 10.77
N ARG A 426 -57.53 55.17 11.55
CA ARG A 426 -56.62 54.36 12.39
C ARG A 426 -57.44 53.87 13.57
N VAL A 427 -57.57 52.54 13.72
CA VAL A 427 -58.08 51.94 14.97
C VAL A 427 -57.13 52.38 16.09
N ARG A 428 -57.68 53.14 17.06
CA ARG A 428 -56.90 53.63 18.20
C ARG A 428 -56.64 52.50 19.21
N VAL A 429 -55.50 52.43 19.81
CA VAL A 429 -55.15 51.42 20.81
C VAL A 429 -56.19 51.38 21.93
N LEU A 430 -56.75 52.53 22.30
CA LEU A 430 -57.83 52.67 23.30
C LEU A 430 -59.12 52.02 22.84
N ASP A 431 -59.47 52.03 21.58
CA ASP A 431 -60.68 51.37 21.04
C ASP A 431 -60.51 49.85 21.09
N VAL A 432 -59.31 49.32 20.84
CA VAL A 432 -59.00 47.88 20.96
C VAL A 432 -59.08 47.45 22.44
N LEU A 433 -58.50 48.20 23.34
CA LEU A 433 -58.54 47.89 24.80
C LEU A 433 -59.94 47.96 25.35
N ARG A 434 -60.75 48.94 24.91
CA ARG A 434 -62.17 49.06 25.26
C ARG A 434 -62.97 47.85 24.81
N ASP A 435 -62.75 47.39 23.60
CA ASP A 435 -63.43 46.25 23.00
C ASP A 435 -63.08 44.94 23.73
N ILE A 436 -61.80 44.76 24.05
CA ILE A 436 -61.31 43.62 24.84
C ILE A 436 -61.96 43.60 26.23
N SER A 437 -62.03 44.79 26.89
CA SER A 437 -62.60 44.92 28.23
C SER A 437 -64.11 44.75 28.23
N ALA A 438 -64.82 45.19 27.17
CA ALA A 438 -66.27 45.08 27.06
C ALA A 438 -66.74 43.69 26.74
N LEU A 439 -65.93 42.88 26.02
CA LEU A 439 -66.23 41.52 25.61
C LEU A 439 -65.67 40.44 26.54
N ALA A 440 -64.96 40.82 27.58
CA ALA A 440 -64.51 39.88 28.60
C ALA A 440 -65.78 39.31 29.33
N PRO A 441 -65.91 37.97 29.45
CA PRO A 441 -67.12 37.36 30.08
C PRO A 441 -67.20 37.79 31.55
N THR A 442 -68.40 38.24 31.94
CA THR A 442 -68.67 38.62 33.33
C THR A 442 -68.68 37.39 34.24
N GLY A 443 -67.79 37.40 35.23
CA GLY A 443 -67.54 36.29 36.16
C GLY A 443 -66.31 35.47 35.96
N THR A 444 -65.51 35.77 34.97
CA THR A 444 -64.14 35.18 34.80
C THR A 444 -63.08 36.12 35.41
N GLU A 445 -62.27 35.56 36.29
CA GLU A 445 -61.07 36.28 36.75
C GLU A 445 -60.09 36.35 35.61
N LEU A 446 -59.97 37.51 34.96
CA LEU A 446 -59.05 37.74 33.84
C LEU A 446 -58.07 38.84 34.24
N LEU A 447 -56.78 38.53 34.30
CA LEU A 447 -55.72 39.50 34.52
C LEU A 447 -54.85 39.57 33.27
N LEU A 448 -54.83 40.70 32.58
CA LEU A 448 -53.94 40.92 31.44
C LEU A 448 -52.61 41.44 31.95
N SER A 449 -51.51 40.73 31.62
CA SER A 449 -50.13 41.07 32.03
C SER A 449 -49.35 41.84 30.95
N SER A 450 -49.68 41.62 29.67
CA SER A 450 -49.10 42.40 28.60
C SER A 450 -50.03 42.58 27.41
N PHE A 451 -49.88 43.72 26.73
CA PHE A 451 -50.61 44.06 25.49
C PHE A 451 -49.61 44.68 24.51
N THR A 452 -49.55 44.14 23.33
CA THR A 452 -48.69 44.62 22.23
C THR A 452 -49.51 44.73 20.94
N LEU A 453 -49.39 45.86 20.26
CA LEU A 453 -49.99 46.07 18.95
C LEU A 453 -48.94 46.36 17.95
N GLU A 454 -48.68 45.38 17.05
CA GLU A 454 -47.72 45.51 15.96
C GLU A 454 -48.30 45.01 14.64
N ASN A 455 -48.12 45.77 13.58
CA ASN A 455 -48.51 45.35 12.22
C ASN A 455 -49.97 44.81 12.09
N ASN A 456 -50.92 45.43 12.76
CA ASN A 456 -52.33 45.03 12.77
C ASN A 456 -52.63 43.73 13.54
N ILE A 457 -51.70 43.25 14.34
CA ILE A 457 -51.86 42.08 15.24
C ILE A 457 -51.74 42.60 16.70
N VAL A 458 -52.72 42.28 17.47
CA VAL A 458 -52.73 42.50 18.90
C VAL A 458 -52.35 41.20 19.59
N THR A 459 -51.29 41.22 20.36
CA THR A 459 -50.88 40.09 21.23
C THR A 459 -51.17 40.46 22.68
N ILE A 460 -51.94 39.62 23.33
CA ILE A 460 -52.28 39.75 24.73
C ILE A 460 -51.82 38.53 25.51
N ARG A 461 -51.22 38.78 26.66
CA ARG A 461 -50.91 37.75 27.65
C ARG A 461 -51.66 38.01 28.91
N GLY A 462 -52.09 36.95 29.56
CA GLY A 462 -52.84 37.11 30.81
C GLY A 462 -52.98 35.79 31.56
N GLN A 463 -53.71 35.85 32.65
CA GLN A 463 -54.04 34.72 33.50
C GLN A 463 -55.57 34.62 33.59
N ALA A 464 -56.08 33.38 33.54
CA ALA A 464 -57.51 33.08 33.69
C ALA A 464 -57.66 31.94 34.71
N GLY A 465 -58.88 31.80 35.28
CA GLY A 465 -59.16 30.83 36.32
C GLY A 465 -59.02 29.35 35.88
N ASN A 466 -59.27 29.02 34.64
CA ASN A 466 -59.14 27.68 34.10
C ASN A 466 -59.04 27.71 32.54
N PHE A 467 -58.82 26.57 31.91
CA PHE A 467 -58.78 26.45 30.44
C PHE A 467 -60.08 26.81 29.75
N ASP A 468 -61.23 26.47 30.37
CA ASP A 468 -62.55 26.77 29.82
C ASP A 468 -62.79 28.30 29.80
N ALA A 469 -62.26 29.03 30.77
CA ALA A 469 -62.31 30.49 30.81
C ALA A 469 -61.49 31.12 29.64
N VAL A 470 -60.33 30.58 29.29
CA VAL A 470 -59.54 31.03 28.14
C VAL A 470 -60.26 30.81 26.82
N ASP A 471 -60.92 29.66 26.67
CA ASP A 471 -61.77 29.36 25.49
C ASP A 471 -63.05 30.21 25.41
N ALA A 472 -63.58 30.54 26.55
CA ALA A 472 -64.76 31.48 26.62
C ALA A 472 -64.33 32.90 26.19
N ILE A 473 -63.17 33.40 26.69
CA ILE A 473 -62.58 34.69 26.29
C ILE A 473 -62.33 34.71 24.77
N LYS A 474 -61.75 33.67 24.19
CA LYS A 474 -61.52 33.55 22.74
C LYS A 474 -62.84 33.66 21.97
N ARG A 475 -63.87 32.94 22.39
CA ARG A 475 -65.18 32.93 21.71
C ARG A 475 -65.85 34.31 21.79
N GLU A 476 -65.76 35.00 22.91
CA GLU A 476 -66.37 36.32 23.04
C GLU A 476 -65.59 37.38 22.24
N LEU A 477 -64.28 37.37 22.31
CA LEU A 477 -63.39 38.25 21.48
C LEU A 477 -63.58 38.04 19.98
N ALA A 478 -63.86 36.80 19.55
CA ALA A 478 -64.11 36.49 18.14
C ALA A 478 -65.39 37.10 17.61
N LYS A 479 -66.32 37.56 18.49
CA LYS A 479 -67.54 38.23 18.09
C LYS A 479 -67.36 39.73 17.80
N SER A 480 -66.20 40.26 18.15
CA SER A 480 -65.88 41.69 17.92
C SER A 480 -65.87 42.04 16.44
N LYS A 481 -66.39 43.20 16.11
CA LYS A 481 -66.30 43.76 14.74
C LYS A 481 -64.88 44.24 14.40
N LEU A 482 -64.04 44.44 15.41
CA LEU A 482 -62.65 44.90 15.24
C LEU A 482 -61.68 43.78 14.89
N PHE A 483 -61.97 42.54 15.34
CA PHE A 483 -61.06 41.40 15.12
C PHE A 483 -61.47 40.51 13.95
N GLY A 484 -60.51 40.16 13.10
CA GLY A 484 -60.67 39.28 11.97
C GLY A 484 -60.50 37.81 12.34
N SER A 485 -59.52 37.54 13.23
CA SER A 485 -59.27 36.19 13.78
C SER A 485 -58.73 36.31 15.20
N VAL A 486 -59.04 35.33 16.05
CA VAL A 486 -58.53 35.21 17.42
C VAL A 486 -57.94 33.83 17.57
N THR A 487 -56.67 33.74 17.82
CA THR A 487 -55.91 32.49 18.00
C THR A 487 -55.28 32.43 19.38
N ILE A 488 -55.40 31.29 20.05
CA ILE A 488 -54.67 31.03 21.30
C ILE A 488 -53.29 30.47 20.91
N GLY A 489 -52.21 31.05 21.43
CA GLY A 489 -50.85 30.57 21.31
C GLY A 489 -50.56 29.49 22.36
N ALA A 490 -49.76 29.80 23.35
CA ALA A 490 -49.41 28.90 24.44
C ALA A 490 -50.34 29.06 25.63
N THR A 491 -50.75 27.96 26.26
CA THR A 491 -51.43 27.96 27.56
C THR A 491 -50.67 27.08 28.52
N THR A 492 -50.35 27.59 29.72
CA THR A 492 -49.53 26.89 30.74
C THR A 492 -50.21 26.99 32.11
N LEU A 493 -50.35 25.88 32.82
CA LEU A 493 -50.91 25.85 34.18
C LEU A 493 -49.85 26.37 35.18
N LEU A 494 -50.22 27.32 35.98
CA LEU A 494 -49.32 27.87 37.02
C LEU A 494 -49.24 26.91 38.22
N LYS A 495 -48.04 26.71 38.76
CA LYS A 495 -47.72 25.72 39.81
C LYS A 495 -48.36 25.96 41.19
N GLN A 496 -49.05 27.04 41.39
CA GLN A 496 -49.74 27.37 42.63
C GLN A 496 -51.16 27.88 42.34
N GLY A 497 -52.09 26.96 42.20
CA GLY A 497 -53.54 27.29 42.05
C GLY A 497 -54.09 26.89 40.70
N GLU A 498 -55.45 26.93 40.59
CA GLU A 498 -56.21 26.52 39.37
C GLU A 498 -56.10 27.53 38.20
N GLN A 499 -55.11 28.48 38.24
CA GLN A 499 -54.99 29.54 37.23
C GLN A 499 -54.11 29.11 36.02
N VAL A 500 -54.55 29.52 34.84
CA VAL A 500 -53.90 29.23 33.57
C VAL A 500 -53.36 30.52 32.95
N GLU A 501 -52.07 30.58 32.66
CA GLU A 501 -51.47 31.64 31.85
C GLU A 501 -51.71 31.35 30.37
N PHE A 502 -52.10 32.37 29.63
CA PHE A 502 -52.37 32.25 28.20
C PHE A 502 -51.70 33.37 27.40
N ASP A 503 -51.40 33.06 26.14
CA ASP A 503 -51.00 33.98 25.09
C ASP A 503 -52.05 33.94 23.98
N MET A 504 -52.54 35.06 23.53
CA MET A 504 -53.59 35.14 22.52
C MET A 504 -53.29 36.21 21.48
N GLN A 505 -53.42 35.90 20.26
CA GLN A 505 -53.21 36.80 19.11
C GLN A 505 -54.55 37.12 18.42
N LEU A 506 -54.80 38.41 18.25
CA LEU A 506 -55.97 38.92 17.59
C LEU A 506 -55.55 39.75 16.36
N SER A 507 -56.00 39.38 15.18
CA SER A 507 -55.73 40.19 13.99
C SER A 507 -56.87 41.24 13.79
N LEU A 508 -56.50 42.50 13.62
CA LEU A 508 -57.47 43.57 13.37
C LEU A 508 -57.99 43.43 11.93
N LYS A 509 -59.32 43.62 11.75
CA LYS A 509 -59.89 43.71 10.41
C LYS A 509 -59.37 44.95 9.69
N ARG A 510 -59.00 44.79 8.43
CA ARG A 510 -58.62 45.89 7.56
C ARG A 510 -59.77 46.79 7.20
#